data_494a8cfbbc98401d50acaaf51e36266b
#
_entry.id   494a8cfbbc98401d50acaaf51e36266b
#
_cell.length_a   1.000
_cell.length_b   1.000
_cell.length_c   1.000
_cell.angle_alpha   90.00
_cell.angle_beta   90.00
_cell.angle_gamma   90.00
#
_symmetry.space_group_name_H-M   'P 1'
#
loop_
_entity.id
_entity.type
_entity.pdbx_description
1 polymer ?
#
loop_
_entity_poly.entity_id
_entity_poly.type
_entity_poly.pdbx_seq_one_letter_code
_entity_poly.pdbx_strand_id
1 'polypeptide(L)'
;MSEIQVVEVGPRDGLQNEKATLSQEQRFAFIKHLANSGLKRVEIGAFVSPKWVPQMAGSQELIQEVFKRRSEFPKTAQFSALVPNVKGMEDALKTPIPEVAIFGAASESFSKRNINCTIKESLERFVQVSKMAKPKKIQTK
;
A
#
# COMPACT_ATOMS: atom_id res chain seq x y z
N MET A 1 23.93 -6.01 -14.33
CA MET A 1 23.61 -4.82 -13.48
C MET A 1 22.19 -4.96 -12.97
N SER A 2 21.97 -4.78 -11.69
CA SER A 2 20.60 -4.76 -11.13
C SER A 2 19.90 -3.48 -11.62
N GLU A 3 18.75 -3.64 -12.26
CA GLU A 3 17.92 -2.52 -12.70
C GLU A 3 17.32 -1.81 -11.47
N ILE A 4 17.49 -0.50 -11.39
CA ILE A 4 16.83 0.30 -10.35
C ILE A 4 15.34 0.37 -10.68
N GLN A 5 14.50 0.01 -9.71
CA GLN A 5 13.04 0.10 -9.83
C GLN A 5 12.51 1.27 -9.02
N VAL A 6 11.85 2.20 -9.69
CA VAL A 6 11.16 3.33 -9.05
C VAL A 6 9.74 2.89 -8.68
N VAL A 7 9.34 3.15 -7.43
CA VAL A 7 7.97 2.94 -6.94
C VAL A 7 7.37 4.30 -6.64
N GLU A 8 6.32 4.64 -7.34
CA GLU A 8 5.55 5.86 -7.10
C GLU A 8 4.64 5.68 -5.88
N VAL A 9 4.80 6.52 -4.87
CA VAL A 9 4.05 6.45 -3.61
C VAL A 9 3.13 7.66 -3.39
N GLY A 10 3.01 8.54 -4.34
CA GLY A 10 2.15 9.74 -4.27
C GLY A 10 0.70 9.41 -3.88
N PRO A 11 0.05 8.39 -4.47
CA PRO A 11 -1.33 8.01 -4.11
C PRO A 11 -1.49 7.45 -2.69
N ARG A 12 -0.41 7.02 -2.05
CA ARG A 12 -0.42 6.57 -0.66
C ARG A 12 0.28 7.58 0.24
N ASP A 13 1.60 7.65 0.20
CA ASP A 13 2.41 8.45 1.13
C ASP A 13 2.23 9.95 0.89
N GLY A 14 2.21 10.37 -0.38
CA GLY A 14 1.95 11.75 -0.74
C GLY A 14 0.60 12.24 -0.20
N LEU A 15 -0.47 11.56 -0.56
CA LEU A 15 -1.83 11.92 -0.11
C LEU A 15 -2.03 11.81 1.41
N GLN A 16 -1.33 10.90 2.08
CA GLN A 16 -1.39 10.73 3.52
C GLN A 16 -0.95 12.01 4.26
N ASN A 17 -0.04 12.78 3.68
CA ASN A 17 0.50 14.01 4.26
C ASN A 17 -0.27 15.27 3.86
N GLU A 18 -1.28 15.14 2.99
CA GLU A 18 -2.11 16.26 2.57
C GLU A 18 -3.28 16.50 3.56
N LYS A 19 -3.66 17.77 3.72
CA LYS A 19 -4.84 18.14 4.54
C LYS A 19 -6.15 17.80 3.84
N ALA A 20 -6.17 17.88 2.53
CA ALA A 20 -7.33 17.58 1.71
C ALA A 20 -7.55 16.07 1.57
N THR A 21 -8.79 15.65 1.72
CA THR A 21 -9.19 14.27 1.45
C THR A 21 -9.77 14.20 0.03
N LEU A 22 -9.18 13.37 -0.81
CA LEU A 22 -9.69 13.13 -2.16
C LEU A 22 -10.84 12.11 -2.12
N SER A 23 -11.81 12.31 -3.01
CA SER A 23 -12.82 11.29 -3.26
C SER A 23 -12.19 10.02 -3.87
N GLN A 24 -12.91 8.90 -3.81
CA GLN A 24 -12.44 7.65 -4.38
C GLN A 24 -12.20 7.76 -5.90
N GLU A 25 -13.08 8.46 -6.61
CA GLU A 25 -12.92 8.70 -8.05
C GLU A 25 -11.70 9.58 -8.37
N GLN A 26 -11.44 10.60 -7.57
CA GLN A 26 -10.23 11.43 -7.71
C GLN A 26 -8.95 10.63 -7.46
N ARG A 27 -8.94 9.76 -6.45
CA ARG A 27 -7.81 8.85 -6.18
C ARG A 27 -7.62 7.86 -7.33
N PHE A 28 -8.69 7.30 -7.86
CA PHE A 28 -8.64 6.41 -9.02
C PHE A 28 -8.05 7.13 -10.25
N ALA A 29 -8.54 8.34 -10.56
CA ALA A 29 -8.04 9.14 -11.67
C ALA A 29 -6.54 9.48 -11.51
N PHE A 30 -6.12 9.81 -10.29
CA PHE A 30 -4.71 10.08 -9.99
C PHE A 30 -3.82 8.85 -10.26
N ILE A 31 -4.21 7.68 -9.74
CA ILE A 31 -3.50 6.42 -9.99
C ILE A 31 -3.43 6.12 -11.49
N LYS A 32 -4.53 6.33 -12.20
CA LYS A 32 -4.61 6.10 -13.66
C LYS A 32 -3.67 7.02 -14.43
N HIS A 33 -3.61 8.30 -14.10
CA HIS A 33 -2.70 9.25 -14.73
C HIS A 33 -1.23 8.87 -14.49
N LEU A 34 -0.87 8.51 -13.27
CA LEU A 34 0.49 8.07 -12.93
C LEU A 34 0.91 6.82 -13.71
N ALA A 35 0.05 5.80 -13.75
CA ALA A 35 0.34 4.58 -14.50
C ALA A 35 0.45 4.84 -16.01
N ASN A 36 -0.41 5.71 -16.58
CA ASN A 36 -0.38 6.06 -17.99
C ASN A 36 0.79 7.00 -18.37
N SER A 37 1.42 7.67 -17.40
CA SER A 37 2.63 8.45 -17.65
C SER A 37 3.91 7.59 -17.79
N GLY A 38 3.77 6.25 -17.67
CA GLY A 38 4.88 5.32 -17.83
C GLY A 38 5.48 4.81 -16.53
N LEU A 39 4.93 5.19 -15.37
CA LEU A 39 5.32 4.65 -14.06
C LEU A 39 4.87 3.20 -13.93
N LYS A 40 5.84 2.30 -13.81
CA LYS A 40 5.58 0.86 -13.83
C LYS A 40 5.10 0.31 -12.49
N ARG A 41 5.45 0.96 -11.37
CA ARG A 41 5.10 0.50 -10.02
C ARG A 41 4.47 1.64 -9.24
N VAL A 42 3.26 1.43 -8.74
CA VAL A 42 2.49 2.44 -7.99
C VAL A 42 1.93 1.84 -6.72
N GLU A 43 2.19 2.48 -5.59
CA GLU A 43 1.59 2.12 -4.31
C GLU A 43 0.28 2.90 -4.16
N ILE A 44 -0.85 2.18 -4.26
CA ILE A 44 -2.16 2.80 -4.51
C ILE A 44 -3.04 3.01 -3.29
N GLY A 45 -2.61 2.52 -2.13
CA GLY A 45 -3.37 2.68 -0.89
C GLY A 45 -2.70 2.04 0.30
N ALA A 46 -3.38 2.08 1.45
CA ALA A 46 -2.90 1.50 2.68
C ALA A 46 -4.04 0.87 3.48
N PHE A 47 -3.77 -0.28 4.07
CA PHE A 47 -4.68 -0.96 5.00
C PHE A 47 -4.38 -0.53 6.44
N VAL A 48 -4.58 0.75 6.70
CA VAL A 48 -4.39 1.41 8.00
C VAL A 48 -5.74 1.83 8.59
N SER A 49 -5.78 2.09 9.89
CA SER A 49 -6.99 2.57 10.52
C SER A 49 -7.42 3.93 9.97
N PRO A 50 -8.64 4.09 9.44
CA PRO A 50 -9.13 5.38 8.94
C PRO A 50 -9.30 6.44 10.04
N LYS A 51 -9.31 6.03 11.31
CA LYS A 51 -9.29 6.95 12.46
C LYS A 51 -7.95 7.70 12.56
N TRP A 52 -6.85 7.04 12.19
CA TRP A 52 -5.51 7.61 12.25
C TRP A 52 -5.08 8.23 10.93
N VAL A 53 -5.54 7.68 9.81
CA VAL A 53 -5.18 8.14 8.47
C VAL A 53 -6.45 8.23 7.60
N PRO A 54 -7.27 9.26 7.80
CA PRO A 54 -8.53 9.40 7.06
C PRO A 54 -8.35 9.49 5.55
N GLN A 55 -7.21 10.00 5.07
CA GLN A 55 -6.88 10.08 3.64
C GLN A 55 -6.80 8.70 2.97
N MET A 56 -6.54 7.64 3.75
CA MET A 56 -6.47 6.26 3.26
C MET A 56 -7.77 5.47 3.46
N ALA A 57 -8.82 6.11 3.98
CA ALA A 57 -10.14 5.49 4.06
C ALA A 57 -10.60 4.99 2.67
N GLY A 58 -11.31 3.88 2.62
CA GLY A 58 -11.80 3.30 1.36
C GLY A 58 -10.70 2.69 0.47
N SER A 59 -9.50 2.40 0.99
CA SER A 59 -8.44 1.76 0.20
C SER A 59 -8.83 0.38 -0.33
N GLN A 60 -9.64 -0.38 0.41
CA GLN A 60 -10.13 -1.68 -0.04
C GLN A 60 -11.00 -1.55 -1.29
N GLU A 61 -11.98 -0.65 -1.25
CA GLU A 61 -12.91 -0.38 -2.36
C GLU A 61 -12.17 0.20 -3.57
N LEU A 62 -11.23 1.12 -3.32
CA LEU A 62 -10.38 1.69 -4.38
C LEU A 62 -9.57 0.61 -5.10
N ILE A 63 -8.93 -0.29 -4.35
CA ILE A 63 -8.16 -1.39 -4.92
C ILE A 63 -9.06 -2.31 -5.73
N GLN A 64 -10.22 -2.68 -5.22
CA GLN A 64 -11.19 -3.49 -5.96
C GLN A 64 -11.61 -2.80 -7.27
N GLU A 65 -11.87 -1.50 -7.25
CA GLU A 65 -12.22 -0.74 -8.45
C GLU A 65 -11.07 -0.66 -9.46
N VAL A 66 -9.83 -0.45 -9.02
CA VAL A 66 -8.65 -0.48 -9.90
C VAL A 66 -8.53 -1.82 -10.62
N PHE A 67 -8.73 -2.94 -9.94
CA PHE A 67 -8.63 -4.26 -10.55
C PHE A 67 -9.85 -4.63 -11.40
N LYS A 68 -11.04 -4.18 -11.06
CA LYS A 68 -12.24 -4.29 -11.88
C LYS A 68 -12.08 -3.54 -13.22
N ARG A 69 -11.46 -2.37 -13.17
CA ARG A 69 -11.17 -1.52 -14.33
C ARG A 69 -9.73 -1.69 -14.84
N ARG A 70 -9.15 -2.88 -14.67
CA ARG A 70 -7.72 -3.15 -14.99
C ARG A 70 -7.36 -2.87 -16.45
N SER A 71 -8.30 -2.99 -17.38
CA SER A 71 -8.11 -2.71 -18.80
C SER A 71 -7.83 -1.22 -19.10
N GLU A 72 -8.14 -0.31 -18.20
CA GLU A 72 -7.86 1.12 -18.34
C GLU A 72 -6.41 1.50 -18.00
N PHE A 73 -5.61 0.53 -17.55
CA PHE A 73 -4.22 0.73 -17.15
C PHE A 73 -3.27 -0.03 -18.07
N PRO A 74 -2.03 0.45 -18.26
CA PRO A 74 -1.00 -0.29 -18.98
C PRO A 74 -0.82 -1.70 -18.40
N LYS A 75 -0.63 -2.70 -19.26
CA LYS A 75 -0.37 -4.08 -18.81
C LYS A 75 0.89 -4.19 -17.93
N THR A 76 1.86 -3.32 -18.15
CA THR A 76 3.12 -3.24 -17.41
C THR A 76 2.98 -2.60 -16.03
N ALA A 77 1.87 -1.92 -15.74
CA ALA A 77 1.65 -1.31 -14.43
C ALA A 77 1.46 -2.38 -13.35
N GLN A 78 2.20 -2.24 -12.26
CA GLN A 78 2.14 -3.09 -11.07
C GLN A 78 1.66 -2.26 -9.89
N PHE A 79 0.75 -2.82 -9.11
CA PHE A 79 0.16 -2.12 -7.98
C PHE A 79 0.48 -2.82 -6.68
N SER A 80 0.77 -2.02 -5.66
CA SER A 80 0.97 -2.47 -4.30
C SER A 80 0.18 -1.63 -3.30
N ALA A 81 0.06 -2.11 -2.09
CA ALA A 81 -0.55 -1.38 -0.98
C ALA A 81 0.23 -1.60 0.31
N LEU A 82 0.24 -0.59 1.18
CA LEU A 82 0.88 -0.69 2.48
C LEU A 82 0.03 -1.53 3.44
N VAL A 83 0.69 -2.48 4.13
CA VAL A 83 0.10 -3.32 5.17
C VAL A 83 0.97 -3.26 6.43
N PRO A 84 0.56 -2.54 7.48
CA PRO A 84 1.41 -2.34 8.65
C PRO A 84 1.37 -3.49 9.66
N ASN A 85 0.36 -4.36 9.61
CA ASN A 85 0.11 -5.40 10.62
C ASN A 85 -0.85 -6.49 10.11
N VAL A 86 -1.10 -7.48 10.97
CA VAL A 86 -2.00 -8.62 10.70
C VAL A 86 -3.40 -8.17 10.31
N LYS A 87 -3.97 -7.18 11.01
CA LYS A 87 -5.32 -6.67 10.71
C LYS A 87 -5.39 -6.05 9.30
N GLY A 88 -4.38 -5.26 8.94
CA GLY A 88 -4.27 -4.73 7.57
C GLY A 88 -4.12 -5.83 6.54
N MET A 89 -3.39 -6.92 6.87
CA MET A 89 -3.27 -8.06 5.96
C MET A 89 -4.58 -8.83 5.78
N GLU A 90 -5.38 -9.01 6.84
CA GLU A 90 -6.72 -9.60 6.73
C GLU A 90 -7.61 -8.82 5.76
N ASP A 91 -7.54 -7.50 5.79
CA ASP A 91 -8.31 -6.65 4.89
C ASP A 91 -7.72 -6.67 3.45
N ALA A 92 -6.41 -6.70 3.30
CA ALA A 92 -5.75 -6.86 2.00
C ALA A 92 -6.13 -8.18 1.32
N LEU A 93 -6.26 -9.27 2.07
CA LEU A 93 -6.67 -10.58 1.57
C LEU A 93 -8.09 -10.61 0.96
N LYS A 94 -8.91 -9.62 1.23
CA LYS A 94 -10.25 -9.44 0.63
C LYS A 94 -10.19 -8.73 -0.73
N THR A 95 -9.02 -8.36 -1.17
CA THR A 95 -8.78 -7.63 -2.42
C THR A 95 -7.90 -8.44 -3.37
N PRO A 96 -7.90 -8.13 -4.66
CA PRO A 96 -7.02 -8.79 -5.64
C PRO A 96 -5.61 -8.18 -5.67
N ILE A 97 -5.16 -7.49 -4.62
CA ILE A 97 -3.83 -6.87 -4.61
C ILE A 97 -2.71 -7.93 -4.70
N PRO A 98 -1.79 -7.82 -5.67
CA PRO A 98 -0.75 -8.84 -5.86
C PRO A 98 0.50 -8.62 -5.02
N GLU A 99 0.67 -7.42 -4.47
CA GLU A 99 1.87 -7.04 -3.72
C GLU A 99 1.51 -6.15 -2.53
N VAL A 100 2.09 -6.45 -1.38
CA VAL A 100 1.96 -5.62 -0.18
C VAL A 100 3.34 -5.11 0.27
N ALA A 101 3.37 -3.86 0.71
CA ALA A 101 4.54 -3.23 1.30
C ALA A 101 4.44 -3.26 2.82
N ILE A 102 5.54 -3.57 3.47
CA ILE A 102 5.77 -3.38 4.90
C ILE A 102 6.93 -2.40 5.06
N PHE A 103 6.94 -1.65 6.15
CA PHE A 103 8.09 -0.81 6.44
C PHE A 103 8.40 -0.79 7.94
N GLY A 104 9.68 -0.70 8.25
CA GLY A 104 10.17 -0.57 9.61
C GLY A 104 10.96 0.72 9.81
N ALA A 105 11.39 0.94 11.02
CA ALA A 105 12.23 2.07 11.41
C ALA A 105 13.63 1.60 11.79
N ALA A 106 14.63 2.45 11.56
CA ALA A 106 16.02 2.20 11.94
C ALA A 106 16.33 2.64 13.38
N SER A 107 15.42 3.35 14.06
CA SER A 107 15.59 3.77 15.45
C SER A 107 14.38 3.42 16.32
N GLU A 108 14.62 3.03 17.56
CA GLU A 108 13.55 2.68 18.51
C GLU A 108 12.61 3.86 18.79
N SER A 109 13.13 5.07 18.88
CA SER A 109 12.34 6.28 19.13
C SER A 109 11.36 6.56 17.97
N PHE A 110 11.79 6.37 16.72
CA PHE A 110 10.93 6.55 15.57
C PHE A 110 9.93 5.40 15.44
N SER A 111 10.35 4.16 15.68
CA SER A 111 9.47 3.00 15.68
C SER A 111 8.31 3.19 16.66
N LYS A 112 8.60 3.52 17.92
CA LYS A 112 7.57 3.78 18.94
C LYS A 112 6.63 4.91 18.56
N ARG A 113 7.15 6.01 18.01
CA ARG A 113 6.34 7.17 17.62
C ARG A 113 5.46 6.90 16.43
N ASN A 114 5.95 6.15 15.43
CA ASN A 114 5.28 5.94 14.15
C ASN A 114 4.34 4.73 14.15
N ILE A 115 4.75 3.61 14.71
CA ILE A 115 3.98 2.34 14.68
C ILE A 115 3.71 1.76 16.08
N ASN A 116 3.99 2.52 17.12
CA ASN A 116 3.74 2.18 18.53
C ASN A 116 4.25 0.80 18.94
N CYS A 117 5.47 0.47 18.52
CA CYS A 117 6.16 -0.76 18.93
C CYS A 117 7.67 -0.61 18.81
N THR A 118 8.41 -1.55 19.41
CA THR A 118 9.87 -1.67 19.23
C THR A 118 10.19 -2.19 17.82
N ILE A 119 11.45 -2.01 17.40
CA ILE A 119 11.92 -2.58 16.12
C ILE A 119 11.73 -4.10 16.13
N LYS A 120 12.06 -4.77 17.22
CA LYS A 120 11.90 -6.23 17.36
C LYS A 120 10.44 -6.65 17.17
N GLU A 121 9.51 -6.00 17.86
CA GLU A 121 8.07 -6.28 17.73
C GLU A 121 7.58 -6.00 16.30
N SER A 122 8.11 -4.98 15.62
CA SER A 122 7.76 -4.70 14.23
C SER A 122 8.17 -5.84 13.30
N LEU A 123 9.38 -6.38 13.48
CA LEU A 123 9.85 -7.52 12.70
C LEU A 123 8.99 -8.77 12.92
N GLU A 124 8.57 -9.02 14.15
CA GLU A 124 7.66 -10.13 14.46
C GLU A 124 6.29 -9.96 13.76
N ARG A 125 5.74 -8.75 13.73
CA ARG A 125 4.51 -8.42 12.96
C ARG A 125 4.71 -8.66 11.46
N PHE A 126 5.85 -8.27 10.90
CA PHE A 126 6.13 -8.43 9.47
C PHE A 126 6.29 -9.89 9.08
N VAL A 127 6.89 -10.72 9.94
CA VAL A 127 6.92 -12.17 9.74
C VAL A 127 5.51 -12.76 9.66
N GLN A 128 4.59 -12.30 10.51
CA GLN A 128 3.19 -12.75 10.47
C GLN A 128 2.50 -12.34 9.17
N VAL A 129 2.64 -11.07 8.75
CA VAL A 129 2.11 -10.56 7.48
C VAL A 129 2.63 -11.40 6.30
N SER A 130 3.94 -11.65 6.25
CA SER A 130 4.56 -12.44 5.18
C SER A 130 4.05 -13.90 5.16
N LYS A 131 3.85 -14.51 6.34
CA LYS A 131 3.27 -15.86 6.44
C LYS A 131 1.83 -15.91 5.91
N MET A 132 1.04 -14.87 6.10
CA MET A 132 -0.33 -14.77 5.57
C MET A 132 -0.36 -14.52 4.07
N ALA A 133 0.58 -13.74 3.55
CA ALA A 133 0.70 -13.40 2.12
C ALA A 133 1.09 -14.61 1.26
N LYS A 134 2.05 -15.42 1.74
CA LYS A 134 2.66 -16.52 1.00
C LYS A 134 1.67 -17.53 0.39
N PRO A 135 0.69 -18.10 1.13
CA PRO A 135 -0.28 -19.05 0.58
C PRO A 135 -1.16 -18.46 -0.53
N LYS A 136 -1.33 -17.16 -0.54
CA LYS A 136 -2.13 -16.42 -1.53
C LYS A 136 -1.31 -15.89 -2.70
N LYS A 137 -0.01 -16.21 -2.72
CA LYS A 137 0.96 -15.73 -3.74
C LYS A 137 1.04 -14.21 -3.81
N ILE A 138 0.74 -13.50 -2.72
CA ILE A 138 0.92 -12.06 -2.60
C ILE A 138 2.39 -11.81 -2.27
N GLN A 139 3.04 -10.97 -3.07
CA GLN A 139 4.44 -10.58 -2.85
C GLN A 139 4.51 -9.62 -1.66
N THR A 140 5.57 -9.76 -0.85
CA THR A 140 5.86 -8.85 0.27
C THR A 140 7.19 -8.15 -0.01
N LYS A 141 7.22 -6.84 0.08
CA LYS A 141 8.43 -6.01 -0.07
C LYS A 141 8.62 -5.10 1.13
#